data_e09ab417b487b8dff4a1f78ac6ef7457
#
_entry.id   e09ab417b487b8dff4a1f78ac6ef7457
#
_cell.length_a   1.000
_cell.length_b   1.000
_cell.length_c   1.000
_cell.angle_alpha   90.00
_cell.angle_beta   90.00
_cell.angle_gamma   90.00
#
_symmetry.space_group_name_H-M   'P 1'
#
loop_
_entity.id
_entity.type
_entity.pdbx_description
1 polymer ?
#
loop_
_entity_poly.entity_id
_entity_poly.type
_entity_poly.pdbx_seq_one_letter_code
_entity_poly.pdbx_strand_id
1 'polypeptide(L)'
;DLFRPYAERALRYLAMRGVLEEDLATLVVLGLPGVEELLGEADRLGLLGVLEWALGVADRLGLEVGPSMVLDVLRVVAVHAAAPSSLRLSDDVFVDYVVSSLILPYFAAVAPRVRQKAVLSARQPREVNEVRDMREKIGEWLGAQSLSIRVMEGLLHELPVEV
;
A
#
# COMPACT_ATOMS: atom_id res chain seq x y z
N ASP A 1 2.24 -16.14 -3.38
CA ASP A 1 1.54 -14.99 -2.80
C ASP A 1 2.38 -14.40 -1.65
N LEU A 2 3.15 -13.37 -2.00
CA LEU A 2 4.14 -12.74 -1.11
C LEU A 2 3.52 -12.05 0.12
N PHE A 3 2.27 -11.64 0.02
CA PHE A 3 1.62 -10.86 1.06
C PHE A 3 0.56 -11.64 1.85
N ARG A 4 0.30 -12.88 1.48
CA ARG A 4 -0.70 -13.70 2.14
C ARG A 4 -0.51 -13.81 3.67
N PRO A 5 0.72 -13.95 4.18
CA PRO A 5 0.92 -14.01 5.64
C PRO A 5 0.46 -12.76 6.40
N TYR A 6 0.27 -11.65 5.69
CA TYR A 6 -0.15 -10.38 6.30
C TYR A 6 -1.67 -10.17 6.28
N ALA A 7 -2.41 -10.93 5.47
CA ALA A 7 -3.84 -10.72 5.27
C ALA A 7 -4.66 -10.85 6.55
N GLU A 8 -4.37 -11.85 7.38
CA GLU A 8 -5.06 -12.05 8.66
C GLU A 8 -4.82 -10.91 9.64
N ARG A 9 -3.62 -10.35 9.64
CA ARG A 9 -3.28 -9.18 10.47
C ARG A 9 -4.00 -7.93 9.97
N ALA A 10 -4.11 -7.77 8.65
CA ALA A 10 -4.85 -6.67 8.05
C ALA A 10 -6.30 -6.66 8.51
N LEU A 11 -6.96 -7.81 8.48
CA LEU A 11 -8.35 -7.95 8.97
C LEU A 11 -8.47 -7.57 10.44
N ARG A 12 -7.56 -8.03 11.30
CA ARG A 12 -7.55 -7.66 12.72
C ARG A 12 -7.29 -6.18 12.93
N TYR A 13 -6.36 -5.61 12.19
CA TYR A 13 -6.03 -4.21 12.26
C TYR A 13 -7.23 -3.34 11.89
N LEU A 14 -7.91 -3.67 10.81
CA LEU A 14 -9.11 -2.98 10.37
C LEU A 14 -10.25 -3.10 11.38
N ALA A 15 -10.47 -4.27 11.95
CA ALA A 15 -11.48 -4.52 12.97
C ALA A 15 -11.19 -3.74 14.28
N MET A 16 -9.94 -3.72 14.72
CA MET A 16 -9.54 -3.05 15.94
C MET A 16 -9.63 -1.52 15.88
N ARG A 17 -9.51 -0.93 14.70
CA ARG A 17 -9.59 0.54 14.52
C ARG A 17 -11.00 1.07 14.26
N GLY A 18 -12.02 0.21 14.25
CA GLY A 18 -13.40 0.62 14.05
C GLY A 18 -13.69 1.29 12.70
N VAL A 19 -12.77 1.12 11.76
CA VAL A 19 -12.74 1.85 10.48
C VAL A 19 -13.76 1.30 9.49
N LEU A 20 -14.20 0.05 9.70
CA LEU A 20 -14.90 -0.70 8.66
C LEU A 20 -16.41 -0.53 8.61
N GLU A 21 -17.06 -0.36 9.76
CA GLU A 21 -18.51 -0.50 9.79
C GLU A 21 -19.25 0.80 9.40
N GLU A 22 -18.79 1.96 9.84
CA GLU A 22 -19.48 3.23 9.58
C GLU A 22 -19.15 3.80 8.19
N ASP A 23 -17.88 3.85 7.81
CA ASP A 23 -17.46 4.48 6.56
C ASP A 23 -17.73 3.62 5.33
N LEU A 24 -17.68 2.30 5.47
CA LEU A 24 -18.01 1.39 4.38
C LEU A 24 -19.52 1.12 4.27
N ALA A 25 -20.31 1.38 5.31
CA ALA A 25 -21.77 1.27 5.25
C ALA A 25 -22.36 2.17 4.16
N THR A 26 -21.76 3.31 3.90
CA THR A 26 -22.17 4.21 2.80
C THR A 26 -22.04 3.54 1.44
N LEU A 27 -21.00 2.72 1.23
CA LEU A 27 -20.81 1.98 -0.02
C LEU A 27 -21.90 0.93 -0.25
N VAL A 28 -22.35 0.29 0.83
CA VAL A 28 -23.47 -0.66 0.75
C VAL A 28 -24.76 0.03 0.36
N VAL A 29 -25.03 1.20 0.92
CA VAL A 29 -26.21 2.03 0.57
C VAL A 29 -26.20 2.43 -0.91
N LEU A 30 -25.02 2.64 -1.48
CA LEU A 30 -24.88 2.96 -2.89
C LEU A 30 -24.97 1.73 -3.83
N GLY A 31 -25.31 0.56 -3.31
CA GLY A 31 -25.40 -0.67 -4.10
C GLY A 31 -24.07 -1.32 -4.44
N LEU A 32 -23.01 -0.91 -3.77
CA LEU A 32 -21.68 -1.51 -3.89
C LEU A 32 -21.58 -2.77 -3.01
N PRO A 33 -20.55 -3.64 -3.21
CA PRO A 33 -20.42 -4.88 -2.45
C PRO A 33 -20.47 -4.66 -0.93
N GLY A 34 -21.07 -5.58 -0.19
CA GLY A 34 -21.04 -5.58 1.26
C GLY A 34 -19.61 -5.67 1.80
N VAL A 35 -19.42 -5.31 3.07
CA VAL A 35 -18.08 -5.25 3.68
C VAL A 35 -17.34 -6.57 3.56
N GLU A 36 -18.00 -7.71 3.81
CA GLU A 36 -17.36 -9.04 3.71
C GLU A 36 -16.96 -9.38 2.28
N GLU A 37 -17.80 -9.07 1.30
CA GLU A 37 -17.51 -9.28 -0.11
C GLU A 37 -16.35 -8.37 -0.57
N LEU A 38 -16.34 -7.14 -0.09
CA LEU A 38 -15.27 -6.18 -0.38
C LEU A 38 -13.92 -6.64 0.18
N LEU A 39 -13.90 -7.11 1.42
CA LEU A 39 -12.70 -7.66 2.03
C LEU A 39 -12.22 -8.93 1.31
N GLY A 40 -13.15 -9.80 0.92
CA GLY A 40 -12.84 -10.98 0.13
C GLY A 40 -12.21 -10.64 -1.22
N GLU A 41 -12.72 -9.62 -1.90
CA GLU A 41 -12.15 -9.14 -3.16
C GLU A 41 -10.77 -8.52 -2.97
N ALA A 42 -10.59 -7.70 -1.96
CA ALA A 42 -9.29 -7.11 -1.64
C ALA A 42 -8.26 -8.19 -1.27
N ASP A 43 -8.67 -9.22 -0.55
CA ASP A 43 -7.82 -10.37 -0.22
C ASP A 43 -7.45 -11.18 -1.47
N ARG A 44 -8.41 -11.43 -2.35
CA ARG A 44 -8.17 -12.12 -3.63
C ARG A 44 -7.12 -11.38 -4.47
N LEU A 45 -7.14 -10.06 -4.48
CA LEU A 45 -6.19 -9.21 -5.19
C LEU A 45 -4.82 -9.10 -4.48
N GLY A 46 -4.68 -9.61 -3.26
CA GLY A 46 -3.48 -9.48 -2.45
C GLY A 46 -3.36 -8.13 -1.73
N LEU A 47 -4.34 -7.25 -1.85
CA LEU A 47 -4.28 -5.89 -1.32
C LEU A 47 -4.38 -5.82 0.20
N LEU A 48 -5.09 -6.74 0.85
CA LEU A 48 -5.11 -6.78 2.32
C LEU A 48 -3.72 -7.06 2.89
N GLY A 49 -3.03 -8.03 2.32
CA GLY A 49 -1.67 -8.35 2.72
C GLY A 49 -0.70 -7.19 2.51
N VAL A 50 -0.79 -6.52 1.36
CA VAL A 50 0.10 -5.39 1.07
C VAL A 50 -0.21 -4.17 1.95
N LEU A 51 -1.47 -3.94 2.30
CA LEU A 51 -1.84 -2.89 3.24
C LEU A 51 -1.23 -3.13 4.62
N GLU A 52 -1.36 -4.33 5.16
CA GLU A 52 -0.76 -4.66 6.47
C GLU A 52 0.76 -4.55 6.43
N TRP A 53 1.38 -5.04 5.37
CA TRP A 53 2.82 -4.91 5.19
C TRP A 53 3.25 -3.45 5.10
N ALA A 54 2.55 -2.63 4.32
CA ALA A 54 2.84 -1.21 4.16
C ALA A 54 2.69 -0.45 5.49
N LEU A 55 1.65 -0.74 6.27
CA LEU A 55 1.46 -0.16 7.59
C LEU A 55 2.57 -0.55 8.55
N GLY A 56 3.03 -1.79 8.49
CA GLY A 56 4.17 -2.26 9.27
C GLY A 56 5.48 -1.55 8.90
N VAL A 57 5.72 -1.35 7.60
CA VAL A 57 6.88 -0.59 7.12
C VAL A 57 6.79 0.87 7.56
N ALA A 58 5.62 1.49 7.44
CA ALA A 58 5.41 2.87 7.89
C ALA A 58 5.71 3.04 9.38
N ASP A 59 5.28 2.09 10.20
CA ASP A 59 5.60 2.07 11.64
C ASP A 59 7.13 2.02 11.88
N ARG A 60 7.83 1.15 11.18
CA ARG A 60 9.30 1.05 11.31
C ARG A 60 10.03 2.30 10.83
N LEU A 61 9.46 3.00 9.86
CA LEU A 61 10.00 4.27 9.35
C LEU A 61 9.58 5.48 10.20
N GLY A 62 8.73 5.29 11.20
CA GLY A 62 8.19 6.36 12.02
C GLY A 62 7.25 7.31 11.26
N LEU A 63 6.58 6.80 10.22
CA LEU A 63 5.57 7.55 9.49
C LEU A 63 4.21 7.37 10.14
N GLU A 64 3.52 8.46 10.31
CA GLU A 64 2.11 8.43 10.72
C GLU A 64 1.23 8.21 9.50
N VAL A 65 0.66 7.01 9.42
CA VAL A 65 -0.33 6.67 8.39
C VAL A 65 -1.65 6.41 9.08
N GLY A 66 -2.61 7.29 8.82
CA GLY A 66 -3.96 7.16 9.34
C GLY A 66 -4.78 6.11 8.59
N PRO A 67 -6.03 5.88 9.00
CA PRO A 67 -6.93 4.92 8.35
C PRO A 67 -7.31 5.32 6.92
N SER A 68 -7.07 6.55 6.51
CA SER A 68 -7.44 7.08 5.19
C SER A 68 -6.83 6.27 4.04
N MET A 69 -5.59 5.84 4.15
CA MET A 69 -4.96 5.01 3.11
C MET A 69 -5.73 3.71 2.90
N VAL A 70 -6.08 3.03 3.97
CA VAL A 70 -6.83 1.78 3.92
C VAL A 70 -8.22 1.98 3.34
N LEU A 71 -8.92 3.02 3.79
CA LEU A 71 -10.25 3.38 3.30
C LEU A 71 -10.24 3.71 1.81
N ASP A 72 -9.28 4.50 1.37
CA ASP A 72 -9.17 4.88 -0.04
C ASP A 72 -8.94 3.67 -0.94
N VAL A 73 -8.07 2.75 -0.52
CA VAL A 73 -7.85 1.49 -1.24
C VAL A 73 -9.13 0.67 -1.30
N LEU A 74 -9.83 0.49 -0.18
CA LEU A 74 -11.06 -0.30 -0.15
C LEU A 74 -12.19 0.34 -0.97
N ARG A 75 -12.31 1.67 -0.97
CA ARG A 75 -13.27 2.37 -1.82
C ARG A 75 -13.00 2.15 -3.31
N VAL A 76 -11.75 2.22 -3.72
CA VAL A 76 -11.35 1.97 -5.12
C VAL A 76 -11.60 0.52 -5.51
N VAL A 77 -11.32 -0.43 -4.62
CA VAL A 77 -11.63 -1.85 -4.84
C VAL A 77 -13.14 -2.04 -5.02
N ALA A 78 -13.96 -1.40 -4.20
CA ALA A 78 -15.42 -1.48 -4.30
C ALA A 78 -15.94 -0.95 -5.63
N VAL A 79 -15.46 0.20 -6.06
CA VAL A 79 -15.83 0.81 -7.34
C VAL A 79 -15.42 -0.09 -8.52
N HIS A 80 -14.22 -0.63 -8.49
CA HIS A 80 -13.73 -1.53 -9.51
C HIS A 80 -14.54 -2.84 -9.57
N ALA A 81 -14.87 -3.41 -8.42
CA ALA A 81 -15.68 -4.63 -8.35
C ALA A 81 -17.11 -4.41 -8.88
N ALA A 82 -17.69 -3.23 -8.66
CA ALA A 82 -19.03 -2.86 -9.13
C ALA A 82 -19.05 -2.42 -10.60
N ALA A 83 -17.89 -2.14 -11.20
CA ALA A 83 -17.82 -1.68 -12.58
C ALA A 83 -18.26 -2.78 -13.57
N PRO A 84 -18.89 -2.40 -14.70
CA PRO A 84 -19.17 -3.35 -15.79
C PRO A 84 -17.88 -4.03 -16.27
N SER A 85 -17.97 -5.30 -16.67
CA SER A 85 -16.81 -6.09 -17.11
C SER A 85 -16.00 -5.41 -18.23
N SER A 86 -16.68 -4.67 -19.09
CA SER A 86 -16.04 -3.91 -20.18
C SER A 86 -15.17 -2.74 -19.72
N LEU A 87 -15.37 -2.26 -18.50
CA LEU A 87 -14.63 -1.15 -17.90
C LEU A 87 -13.62 -1.59 -16.84
N ARG A 88 -13.59 -2.89 -16.49
CA ARG A 88 -12.64 -3.41 -15.52
C ARG A 88 -11.25 -3.56 -16.12
N LEU A 89 -10.25 -3.13 -15.37
CA LEU A 89 -8.87 -3.43 -15.68
C LEU A 89 -8.56 -4.90 -15.32
N SER A 90 -7.54 -5.47 -15.94
CA SER A 90 -7.00 -6.74 -15.45
C SER A 90 -6.50 -6.58 -14.00
N ASP A 91 -6.52 -7.68 -13.25
CA ASP A 91 -6.13 -7.65 -11.84
C ASP A 91 -4.73 -7.04 -11.64
N ASP A 92 -3.76 -7.45 -12.44
CA ASP A 92 -2.38 -6.96 -12.34
C ASP A 92 -2.27 -5.46 -12.58
N VAL A 93 -2.95 -4.96 -13.59
CA VAL A 93 -2.96 -3.52 -13.91
C VAL A 93 -3.66 -2.72 -12.81
N PHE A 94 -4.78 -3.23 -12.31
CA PHE A 94 -5.53 -2.57 -11.24
C PHE A 94 -4.73 -2.51 -9.94
N VAL A 95 -4.12 -3.61 -9.54
CA VAL A 95 -3.31 -3.68 -8.32
C VAL A 95 -2.10 -2.75 -8.42
N ASP A 96 -1.42 -2.74 -9.55
CA ASP A 96 -0.30 -1.83 -9.79
C ASP A 96 -0.73 -0.35 -9.69
N TYR A 97 -1.88 -0.01 -10.26
CA TYR A 97 -2.45 1.32 -10.12
C TYR A 97 -2.73 1.69 -8.65
N VAL A 98 -3.35 0.79 -7.89
CA VAL A 98 -3.66 1.02 -6.48
C VAL A 98 -2.39 1.23 -5.66
N VAL A 99 -1.41 0.37 -5.82
CA VAL A 99 -0.15 0.45 -5.07
C VAL A 99 0.60 1.73 -5.42
N SER A 100 0.75 2.03 -6.71
CA SER A 100 1.52 3.20 -7.16
C SER A 100 0.86 4.54 -6.81
N SER A 101 -0.47 4.59 -6.80
CA SER A 101 -1.23 5.84 -6.65
C SER A 101 -1.77 6.08 -5.25
N LEU A 102 -2.07 5.03 -4.49
CA LEU A 102 -2.75 5.16 -3.19
C LEU A 102 -1.88 4.73 -2.00
N ILE A 103 -0.91 3.86 -2.19
CA ILE A 103 -0.09 3.31 -1.10
C ILE A 103 1.29 3.96 -1.07
N LEU A 104 2.04 3.88 -2.16
CA LEU A 104 3.42 4.35 -2.20
C LEU A 104 3.61 5.85 -1.96
N PRO A 105 2.69 6.76 -2.36
CA PRO A 105 2.86 8.18 -2.10
C PRO A 105 2.99 8.54 -0.61
N TYR A 106 2.44 7.75 0.29
CA TYR A 106 2.62 7.95 1.74
C TYR A 106 4.08 7.84 2.18
N PHE A 107 4.90 7.13 1.44
CA PHE A 107 6.32 6.93 1.72
C PHE A 107 7.21 8.04 1.15
N ALA A 108 6.68 8.93 0.33
CA ALA A 108 7.44 10.07 -0.21
C ALA A 108 7.98 10.99 0.89
N ALA A 109 7.31 11.05 2.04
CA ALA A 109 7.75 11.83 3.19
C ALA A 109 9.03 11.29 3.86
N VAL A 110 9.43 10.05 3.56
CA VAL A 110 10.67 9.44 4.10
C VAL A 110 11.92 10.13 3.57
N ALA A 111 11.95 10.50 2.29
CA ALA A 111 13.14 10.99 1.63
C ALA A 111 13.78 12.21 2.32
N PRO A 112 13.05 13.28 2.70
CA PRO A 112 13.64 14.41 3.42
C PRO A 112 14.23 14.04 4.77
N ARG A 113 13.58 13.13 5.50
CA ARG A 113 14.03 12.67 6.82
C ARG A 113 15.31 11.86 6.74
N VAL A 114 15.41 11.00 5.75
CA VAL A 114 16.61 10.17 5.53
C VAL A 114 17.78 11.06 5.12
N ARG A 115 17.57 12.06 4.27
CA ARG A 115 18.61 13.03 3.92
C ARG A 115 19.15 13.76 5.15
N GLN A 116 18.28 14.22 6.04
CA GLN A 116 18.67 14.90 7.26
C GLN A 116 19.51 14.00 8.16
N LYS A 117 19.11 12.75 8.34
CA LYS A 117 19.87 11.75 9.14
C LYS A 117 21.21 11.39 8.50
N ALA A 118 21.27 11.28 7.19
CA ALA A 118 22.51 10.95 6.48
C ALA A 118 23.58 12.04 6.63
N VAL A 119 23.19 13.29 6.74
CA VAL A 119 24.12 14.40 7.02
C VAL A 119 24.71 14.29 8.44
N LEU A 120 23.96 13.72 9.37
CA LEU A 120 24.37 13.61 10.79
C LEU A 120 25.05 12.29 11.14
N SER A 121 25.04 11.31 10.25
CA SER A 121 25.52 9.96 10.51
C SER A 121 26.46 9.49 9.41
N ALA A 122 27.62 8.95 9.82
CA ALA A 122 28.55 8.28 8.88
C ALA A 122 28.06 6.90 8.43
N ARG A 123 26.95 6.40 8.99
CA ARG A 123 26.35 5.11 8.63
C ARG A 123 25.15 5.34 7.75
N GLN A 124 24.91 4.40 6.81
CA GLN A 124 23.70 4.40 6.02
C GLN A 124 22.47 4.29 6.93
N PRO A 125 21.50 5.20 6.81
CA PRO A 125 20.30 5.14 7.64
C PRO A 125 19.52 3.84 7.41
N ARG A 126 19.02 3.27 8.49
CA ARG A 126 18.16 2.07 8.46
C ARG A 126 16.97 2.25 7.49
N GLU A 127 16.46 3.45 7.42
CA GLU A 127 15.33 3.82 6.56
C GLU A 127 15.63 3.58 5.07
N VAL A 128 16.86 3.77 4.62
CA VAL A 128 17.26 3.49 3.23
C VAL A 128 17.11 2.00 2.93
N ASN A 129 17.54 1.15 3.86
CA ASN A 129 17.43 -0.30 3.71
C ASN A 129 15.96 -0.74 3.68
N GLU A 130 15.11 -0.17 4.53
CA GLU A 130 13.66 -0.45 4.51
C GLU A 130 13.03 -0.09 3.16
N VAL A 131 13.38 1.06 2.58
CA VAL A 131 12.86 1.47 1.28
C VAL A 131 13.38 0.59 0.15
N ARG A 132 14.64 0.14 0.20
CA ARG A 132 15.19 -0.82 -0.76
C ARG A 132 14.50 -2.18 -0.68
N ASP A 133 14.23 -2.66 0.53
CA ASP A 133 13.50 -3.90 0.75
C ASP A 133 12.07 -3.81 0.21
N MET A 134 11.42 -2.66 0.37
CA MET A 134 10.12 -2.39 -0.26
C MET A 134 10.20 -2.51 -1.77
N ARG A 135 11.21 -1.89 -2.40
CA ARG A 135 11.40 -1.97 -3.85
C ARG A 135 11.56 -3.41 -4.32
N GLU A 136 12.40 -4.19 -3.65
CA GLU A 136 12.60 -5.59 -4.00
C GLU A 136 11.29 -6.37 -3.92
N LYS A 137 10.56 -6.22 -2.83
CA LYS A 137 9.30 -6.95 -2.62
C LYS A 137 8.22 -6.56 -3.63
N ILE A 138 8.10 -5.28 -3.93
CA ILE A 138 7.18 -4.79 -4.96
C ILE A 138 7.59 -5.29 -6.35
N GLY A 139 8.88 -5.31 -6.66
CA GLY A 139 9.40 -5.83 -7.92
C GLY A 139 9.12 -7.32 -8.11
N GLU A 140 9.28 -8.12 -7.06
CA GLU A 140 8.93 -9.54 -7.09
C GLU A 140 7.43 -9.76 -7.31
N TRP A 141 6.61 -8.90 -6.75
CA TRP A 141 5.14 -9.03 -6.82
C TRP A 141 4.56 -8.52 -8.14
N LEU A 142 4.94 -7.32 -8.55
CA LEU A 142 4.32 -6.62 -9.69
C LEU A 142 5.21 -6.60 -10.95
N GLY A 143 6.46 -7.00 -10.84
CA GLY A 143 7.42 -7.00 -11.94
C GLY A 143 8.21 -5.69 -12.07
N ALA A 144 9.37 -5.80 -12.73
CA ALA A 144 10.32 -4.69 -12.85
C ALA A 144 9.85 -3.54 -13.75
N GLN A 145 8.81 -3.77 -14.57
CA GLN A 145 8.25 -2.77 -15.49
C GLN A 145 6.99 -2.09 -14.96
N SER A 146 6.58 -2.41 -13.73
CA SER A 146 5.39 -1.85 -13.12
C SER A 146 5.50 -0.37 -12.84
N LEU A 147 4.35 0.33 -12.78
CA LEU A 147 4.29 1.72 -12.33
C LEU A 147 4.78 1.86 -10.89
N SER A 148 4.45 0.89 -10.04
CA SER A 148 4.89 0.87 -8.65
C SER A 148 6.39 0.86 -8.53
N ILE A 149 7.11 0.10 -9.35
CA ILE A 149 8.57 0.12 -9.36
C ILE A 149 9.12 1.47 -9.81
N ARG A 150 8.49 2.13 -10.78
CA ARG A 150 8.90 3.48 -11.19
C ARG A 150 8.77 4.48 -10.06
N VAL A 151 7.68 4.40 -9.29
CA VAL A 151 7.50 5.25 -8.09
C VAL A 151 8.58 4.95 -7.06
N MET A 152 8.87 3.68 -6.80
CA MET A 152 9.91 3.28 -5.85
C MET A 152 11.31 3.73 -6.30
N GLU A 153 11.63 3.64 -7.57
CA GLU A 153 12.90 4.12 -8.12
C GLU A 153 13.04 5.63 -7.99
N GLY A 154 11.96 6.38 -8.23
CA GLY A 154 11.93 7.82 -7.99
C GLY A 154 12.18 8.17 -6.53
N LEU A 155 11.54 7.46 -5.62
CA LEU A 155 11.75 7.63 -4.19
C LEU A 155 13.19 7.30 -3.77
N LEU A 156 13.76 6.20 -4.24
CA LEU A 156 15.14 5.81 -3.96
C LEU A 156 16.16 6.78 -4.56
N HIS A 157 15.86 7.36 -5.73
CA HIS A 157 16.73 8.35 -6.37
C HIS A 157 16.87 9.62 -5.52
N GLU A 158 15.84 9.97 -4.76
CA GLU A 158 15.86 11.10 -3.84
C GLU A 158 16.60 10.79 -2.52
N LEU A 159 16.88 9.52 -2.22
CA LEU A 159 17.61 9.13 -1.01
C LEU A 159 19.12 9.31 -1.20
N PRO A 160 19.87 9.51 -0.09
CA PRO A 160 21.32 9.62 -0.17
C PRO A 160 21.93 8.32 -0.70
N VAL A 161 22.82 8.48 -1.68
CA VAL A 161 23.58 7.37 -2.26
C VAL A 161 24.67 6.96 -1.27
N GLU A 162 25.02 5.67 -1.21
CA GLU A 162 26.23 5.21 -0.53
C GLU A 162 27.46 5.86 -1.13
N VAL A 163 28.22 6.48 -0.30
CA VAL A 163 29.54 6.98 -0.66
C VAL A 163 30.57 5.96 -0.20
#